data_ce3c7d3bea56fe949f09c5cc9d9bdce3
#
_entry.id   ce3c7d3bea56fe949f09c5cc9d9bdce3
#
_cell.length_a   1.000
_cell.length_b   1.000
_cell.length_c   1.000
_cell.angle_alpha   90.00
_cell.angle_beta   90.00
_cell.angle_gamma   90.00
#
_symmetry.space_group_name_H-M   'P 1'
#
loop_
_entity.id
_entity.type
_entity.pdbx_description
1 polymer ?
#
loop_
_entity_poly.entity_id
_entity_poly.type
_entity_poly.pdbx_seq_one_letter_code
_entity_poly.pdbx_strand_id
1 'polypeptide(L)'
;LLLYEDDKALGFLGYAQGRKENNRNCYFNIYLDPNYNDNGYRQLLFDKMLEEVNGFKCNRLYADIYEHSNYDQFKDVLIHNGFITKFKVREYSLKLDSVDLNIYLSLLERLDSEGIKFYDAKKEMRNFPDHYVKLEELGWEYGQDFPMPEGITHTREPFDQFMKYQKLFEEKRYGIEIVAVDGEKYVGSTDLHVLPKSDPYKAWTGSLGVLREYRRRGIAT
;
A
#
# COMPACT_ATOMS: atom_id res chain seq x y z
N LEU A 1 17.87 10.99 2.32
CA LEU A 1 18.73 12.16 2.47
C LEU A 1 18.00 13.25 3.23
N LEU A 2 18.72 14.01 4.03
CA LEU A 2 18.19 15.16 4.76
C LEU A 2 18.80 16.45 4.23
N LEU A 3 17.98 17.49 4.12
CA LEU A 3 18.39 18.85 3.81
C LEU A 3 18.48 19.64 5.11
N TYR A 4 19.63 20.25 5.35
CA TYR A 4 19.89 21.07 6.52
C TYR A 4 20.32 22.49 6.11
N GLU A 5 19.94 23.47 6.92
CA GLU A 5 20.53 24.80 6.98
C GLU A 5 20.98 25.01 8.42
N ASP A 6 22.27 25.19 8.62
CA ASP A 6 22.90 25.12 9.94
C ASP A 6 22.54 23.80 10.65
N ASP A 7 21.97 23.85 11.85
CA ASP A 7 21.54 22.69 12.63
C ASP A 7 20.05 22.33 12.45
N LYS A 8 19.36 23.01 11.53
CA LYS A 8 17.92 22.81 11.31
C LYS A 8 17.64 21.95 10.09
N ALA A 9 16.88 20.87 10.29
CA ALA A 9 16.38 20.07 9.18
C ALA A 9 15.25 20.83 8.46
N LEU A 10 15.42 21.10 7.18
CA LEU A 10 14.45 21.81 6.32
C LEU A 10 13.58 20.84 5.52
N GLY A 11 14.08 19.64 5.25
CA GLY A 11 13.34 18.66 4.48
C GLY A 11 14.10 17.36 4.31
N PHE A 12 13.46 16.42 3.63
CA PHE A 12 14.12 15.18 3.28
C PHE A 12 13.69 14.65 1.91
N LEU A 13 14.57 13.89 1.31
CA LEU A 13 14.36 13.09 0.13
C LEU A 13 14.36 11.61 0.50
N GLY A 14 13.27 10.91 0.24
CA GLY A 14 13.18 9.46 0.25
C GLY A 14 13.23 8.92 -1.17
N TYR A 15 14.06 7.90 -1.44
CA TYR A 15 14.08 7.23 -2.72
C TYR A 15 14.38 5.75 -2.56
N ALA A 16 13.85 4.95 -3.47
CA ALA A 16 14.06 3.51 -3.48
C ALA A 16 13.95 2.94 -4.89
N GLN A 17 14.74 1.92 -5.19
CA GLN A 17 14.54 1.11 -6.38
C GLN A 17 13.40 0.11 -6.13
N GLY A 18 12.59 -0.17 -7.15
CA GLY A 18 11.57 -1.21 -7.11
C GLY A 18 12.17 -2.59 -6.79
N ARG A 19 11.53 -3.33 -5.90
CA ARG A 19 12.09 -4.55 -5.28
C ARG A 19 12.04 -5.78 -6.16
N LYS A 20 11.28 -5.75 -7.27
CA LYS A 20 11.06 -6.92 -8.11
C LYS A 20 12.10 -6.97 -9.20
N GLU A 21 12.67 -8.14 -9.48
CA GLU A 21 13.82 -8.35 -10.37
C GLU A 21 13.68 -7.70 -11.76
N ASN A 22 12.46 -7.65 -12.29
CA ASN A 22 12.17 -7.01 -13.58
C ASN A 22 11.76 -5.54 -13.47
N ASN A 23 11.72 -4.99 -12.25
CA ASN A 23 11.29 -3.63 -12.02
C ASN A 23 12.50 -2.68 -12.00
N ARG A 24 12.75 -2.02 -13.14
CA ARG A 24 13.75 -0.97 -13.27
C ARG A 24 13.19 0.42 -12.95
N ASN A 25 12.24 0.48 -12.03
CA ASN A 25 11.64 1.72 -11.58
C ASN A 25 12.30 2.19 -10.30
N CYS A 26 12.49 3.48 -10.18
CA CYS A 26 12.84 4.14 -8.94
C CYS A 26 11.67 5.01 -8.49
N TYR A 27 11.40 4.99 -7.21
CA TYR A 27 10.37 5.78 -6.55
C TYR A 27 11.03 6.79 -5.64
N PHE A 28 10.51 8.00 -5.59
CA PHE A 28 11.03 9.03 -4.71
C PHE A 28 9.93 9.96 -4.22
N ASN A 29 10.17 10.60 -3.07
CA ASN A 29 9.34 11.64 -2.52
C ASN A 29 10.20 12.72 -1.90
N ILE A 30 9.79 13.99 -2.03
CA ILE A 30 10.44 15.16 -1.46
C ILE A 30 9.48 15.81 -0.49
N TYR A 31 9.92 15.97 0.74
CA TYR A 31 9.19 16.65 1.80
C TYR A 31 9.99 17.84 2.30
N LEU A 32 9.35 18.99 2.43
CA LEU A 32 9.91 20.20 3.03
C LEU A 32 9.09 20.62 4.23
N ASP A 33 9.73 21.20 5.22
CA ASP A 33 9.05 21.94 6.28
C ASP A 33 8.21 23.06 5.60
N PRO A 34 6.92 23.19 5.94
CA PRO A 34 6.04 24.18 5.31
C PRO A 34 6.56 25.62 5.35
N ASN A 35 7.38 25.98 6.36
CA ASN A 35 8.00 27.29 6.48
C ASN A 35 9.12 27.53 5.46
N TYR A 36 9.63 26.47 4.82
CA TYR A 36 10.71 26.49 3.82
C TYR A 36 10.26 25.93 2.49
N ASN A 37 8.97 25.99 2.23
CA ASN A 37 8.34 25.40 1.08
C ASN A 37 8.54 26.28 -0.16
N ASP A 38 9.76 26.36 -0.67
CA ASP A 38 10.09 27.03 -1.91
C ASP A 38 10.58 26.05 -3.00
N ASN A 39 10.50 26.50 -4.24
CA ASN A 39 10.90 25.67 -5.39
C ASN A 39 12.42 25.46 -5.47
N GLY A 40 13.22 26.36 -4.90
CA GLY A 40 14.67 26.21 -4.89
C GLY A 40 15.14 24.98 -4.12
N TYR A 41 14.66 24.78 -2.92
CA TYR A 41 14.99 23.61 -2.10
C TYR A 41 14.44 22.30 -2.69
N ARG A 42 13.25 22.35 -3.30
CA ARG A 42 12.70 21.16 -3.97
C ARG A 42 13.51 20.78 -5.17
N GLN A 43 13.94 21.74 -5.98
CA GLN A 43 14.77 21.47 -7.14
C GLN A 43 16.15 20.94 -6.70
N LEU A 44 16.75 21.51 -5.66
CA LEU A 44 18.00 21.02 -5.10
C LEU A 44 17.91 19.54 -4.66
N LEU A 45 16.85 19.17 -3.95
CA LEU A 45 16.62 17.77 -3.54
C LEU A 45 16.35 16.87 -4.74
N PHE A 46 15.65 17.38 -5.76
CA PHE A 46 15.40 16.66 -6.99
C PHE A 46 16.70 16.39 -7.77
N ASP A 47 17.55 17.40 -7.92
CA ASP A 47 18.85 17.26 -8.61
C ASP A 47 19.73 16.25 -7.86
N LYS A 48 19.74 16.33 -6.52
CA LYS A 48 20.44 15.37 -5.69
C LYS A 48 19.89 13.95 -5.83
N MET A 49 18.58 13.78 -5.95
CA MET A 49 17.96 12.49 -6.24
C MET A 49 18.46 11.92 -7.57
N LEU A 50 18.54 12.74 -8.62
CA LEU A 50 19.05 12.29 -9.93
C LEU A 50 20.51 11.80 -9.84
N GLU A 51 21.35 12.47 -9.06
CA GLU A 51 22.73 12.00 -8.80
C GLU A 51 22.73 10.63 -8.13
N GLU A 52 21.94 10.45 -7.08
CA GLU A 52 21.90 9.21 -6.29
C GLU A 52 21.34 8.04 -7.10
N VAL A 53 20.24 8.24 -7.84
CA VAL A 53 19.61 7.18 -8.63
C VAL A 53 20.40 6.82 -9.89
N ASN A 54 21.36 7.63 -10.30
CA ASN A 54 22.24 7.33 -11.43
C ASN A 54 23.07 6.05 -11.18
N GLY A 55 23.33 5.72 -9.91
CA GLY A 55 23.94 4.45 -9.49
C GLY A 55 23.02 3.23 -9.61
N PHE A 56 21.69 3.44 -9.71
CA PHE A 56 20.72 2.40 -9.90
C PHE A 56 20.48 2.13 -11.38
N LYS A 57 20.21 0.89 -11.74
CA LYS A 57 19.84 0.53 -13.12
C LYS A 57 18.38 0.87 -13.43
N CYS A 58 17.93 2.06 -13.00
CA CYS A 58 16.57 2.55 -13.24
C CYS A 58 16.43 3.13 -14.64
N ASN A 59 15.30 2.91 -15.27
CA ASN A 59 14.94 3.53 -16.56
C ASN A 59 13.67 4.38 -16.46
N ARG A 60 13.03 4.42 -15.29
CA ARG A 60 11.85 5.25 -14.99
C ARG A 60 11.89 5.73 -13.55
N LEU A 61 11.44 6.96 -13.36
CA LEU A 61 11.22 7.58 -12.05
C LEU A 61 9.74 7.77 -11.81
N TYR A 62 9.30 7.47 -10.60
CA TYR A 62 7.93 7.67 -10.14
C TYR A 62 7.92 8.50 -8.86
N ALA A 63 6.97 9.43 -8.77
CA ALA A 63 6.67 10.17 -7.56
C ALA A 63 5.16 10.17 -7.35
N ASP A 64 4.74 9.99 -6.10
CA ASP A 64 3.34 10.12 -5.71
C ASP A 64 3.10 11.50 -5.09
N ILE A 65 2.05 12.18 -5.54
CA ILE A 65 1.63 13.47 -4.99
C ILE A 65 0.14 13.45 -4.69
N TYR A 66 -0.24 14.15 -3.63
CA TYR A 66 -1.65 14.41 -3.35
C TYR A 66 -2.14 15.63 -4.15
N GLU A 67 -3.34 15.58 -4.70
CA GLU A 67 -4.00 16.75 -5.30
C GLU A 67 -4.47 17.72 -4.20
N HIS A 68 -3.53 18.43 -3.60
CA HIS A 68 -3.76 19.43 -2.57
C HIS A 68 -2.77 20.58 -2.75
N SER A 69 -3.17 21.81 -2.47
CA SER A 69 -2.37 23.04 -2.66
C SER A 69 -0.95 22.97 -2.06
N ASN A 70 -0.78 22.27 -0.96
CA ASN A 70 0.55 22.09 -0.34
C ASN A 70 1.55 21.32 -1.23
N TYR A 71 1.06 20.62 -2.27
CA TYR A 71 1.89 19.84 -3.19
C TYR A 71 2.01 20.47 -4.58
N ASP A 72 1.37 21.62 -4.83
CA ASP A 72 1.39 22.27 -6.15
C ASP A 72 2.82 22.60 -6.59
N GLN A 73 3.63 23.14 -5.69
CA GLN A 73 5.04 23.44 -5.98
C GLN A 73 5.86 22.18 -6.30
N PHE A 74 5.59 21.06 -5.63
CA PHE A 74 6.27 19.80 -5.97
C PHE A 74 5.81 19.29 -7.33
N LYS A 75 4.55 19.42 -7.64
CA LYS A 75 4.00 19.10 -8.95
C LYS A 75 4.64 19.95 -10.05
N ASP A 76 4.85 21.24 -9.81
CA ASP A 76 5.50 22.16 -10.75
C ASP A 76 6.94 21.72 -11.04
N VAL A 77 7.71 21.36 -10.00
CA VAL A 77 9.06 20.80 -10.17
C VAL A 77 9.03 19.53 -11.00
N LEU A 78 8.09 18.62 -10.74
CA LEU A 78 7.97 17.38 -11.52
C LEU A 78 7.65 17.67 -13.00
N ILE A 79 6.66 18.54 -13.27
CA ILE A 79 6.29 18.91 -14.64
C ILE A 79 7.44 19.60 -15.37
N HIS A 80 8.13 20.54 -14.71
CA HIS A 80 9.30 21.22 -15.28
C HIS A 80 10.42 20.22 -15.67
N ASN A 81 10.57 19.16 -14.91
CA ASN A 81 11.53 18.10 -15.19
C ASN A 81 10.99 16.95 -16.07
N GLY A 82 9.89 17.18 -16.79
CA GLY A 82 9.36 16.28 -17.82
C GLY A 82 8.50 15.13 -17.31
N PHE A 83 8.06 15.17 -16.05
CA PHE A 83 7.13 14.17 -15.54
C PHE A 83 5.72 14.37 -16.12
N ILE A 84 5.04 13.26 -16.35
CA ILE A 84 3.65 13.21 -16.80
C ILE A 84 2.81 12.38 -15.85
N THR A 85 1.58 12.80 -15.60
CA THR A 85 0.65 12.03 -14.78
C THR A 85 0.28 10.73 -15.50
N LYS A 86 0.57 9.59 -14.88
CA LYS A 86 0.28 8.26 -15.43
C LYS A 86 -0.92 7.59 -14.78
N PHE A 87 -1.18 7.91 -13.51
CA PHE A 87 -2.20 7.23 -12.72
C PHE A 87 -2.77 8.17 -11.66
N LYS A 88 -4.07 8.03 -11.37
CA LYS A 88 -4.73 8.75 -10.28
C LYS A 88 -5.42 7.76 -9.37
N VAL A 89 -5.17 7.88 -8.07
CA VAL A 89 -5.82 7.09 -7.02
C VAL A 89 -6.73 8.03 -6.21
N ARG A 90 -7.88 7.52 -5.79
CA ARG A 90 -8.77 8.22 -4.86
C ARG A 90 -8.72 7.53 -3.51
N GLU A 91 -8.52 8.32 -2.48
CA GLU A 91 -8.63 7.89 -1.10
C GLU A 91 -10.02 8.25 -0.57
N TYR A 92 -10.62 7.34 0.17
CA TYR A 92 -11.90 7.53 0.84
C TYR A 92 -11.71 7.31 2.34
N SER A 93 -12.38 8.13 3.16
CA SER A 93 -12.41 7.97 4.60
C SER A 93 -13.83 7.74 5.08
N LEU A 94 -13.98 6.90 6.11
CA LEU A 94 -15.25 6.57 6.74
C LEU A 94 -15.16 6.85 8.25
N LYS A 95 -16.16 7.57 8.78
CA LYS A 95 -16.33 7.73 10.22
C LYS A 95 -17.09 6.53 10.76
N LEU A 96 -16.46 5.73 11.64
CA LEU A 96 -17.04 4.47 12.12
C LEU A 96 -18.24 4.66 13.04
N ASP A 97 -18.34 5.77 13.74
CA ASP A 97 -19.50 6.13 14.60
C ASP A 97 -20.80 6.36 13.82
N SER A 98 -20.69 6.57 12.51
CA SER A 98 -21.84 6.75 11.60
C SER A 98 -22.28 5.46 10.89
N VAL A 99 -21.62 4.32 11.15
CA VAL A 99 -21.88 3.05 10.44
C VAL A 99 -22.85 2.18 11.24
N ASP A 100 -24.00 1.84 10.65
CA ASP A 100 -24.87 0.81 11.17
C ASP A 100 -24.39 -0.57 10.69
N LEU A 101 -23.72 -1.31 11.58
CA LEU A 101 -23.21 -2.65 11.26
C LEU A 101 -24.33 -3.69 11.12
N ASN A 102 -25.54 -3.42 11.64
CA ASN A 102 -26.65 -4.38 11.57
C ASN A 102 -27.08 -4.66 10.13
N ILE A 103 -26.86 -3.72 9.21
CA ILE A 103 -27.18 -3.91 7.78
C ILE A 103 -26.41 -5.08 7.14
N TYR A 104 -25.28 -5.49 7.73
CA TYR A 104 -24.45 -6.58 7.22
C TYR A 104 -24.77 -7.95 7.86
N LEU A 105 -25.58 -8.02 8.93
CA LEU A 105 -25.84 -9.28 9.65
C LEU A 105 -26.48 -10.34 8.75
N SER A 106 -27.50 -9.98 7.98
CA SER A 106 -28.16 -10.90 7.05
C SER A 106 -27.22 -11.39 5.93
N LEU A 107 -26.30 -10.54 5.51
CA LEU A 107 -25.28 -10.91 4.55
C LEU A 107 -24.29 -11.94 5.14
N LEU A 108 -23.84 -11.72 6.37
CA LEU A 108 -22.94 -12.65 7.07
C LEU A 108 -23.63 -14.00 7.31
N GLU A 109 -24.89 -14.02 7.75
CA GLU A 109 -25.68 -15.24 7.93
C GLU A 109 -25.84 -16.01 6.60
N ARG A 110 -26.10 -15.32 5.50
CA ARG A 110 -26.20 -15.92 4.18
C ARG A 110 -24.85 -16.53 3.76
N LEU A 111 -23.76 -15.79 3.87
CA LEU A 111 -22.42 -16.27 3.51
C LEU A 111 -22.03 -17.49 4.36
N ASP A 112 -22.37 -17.47 5.66
CA ASP A 112 -22.15 -18.60 6.56
C ASP A 112 -22.94 -19.83 6.12
N SER A 113 -24.20 -19.67 5.72
CA SER A 113 -25.05 -20.76 5.19
C SER A 113 -24.56 -21.30 3.85
N GLU A 114 -23.86 -20.47 3.08
CA GLU A 114 -23.18 -20.87 1.82
C GLU A 114 -21.81 -21.53 2.05
N GLY A 115 -21.37 -21.68 3.30
CA GLY A 115 -20.09 -22.29 3.67
C GLY A 115 -18.90 -21.33 3.72
N ILE A 116 -19.11 -20.03 3.49
CA ILE A 116 -18.05 -19.03 3.58
C ILE A 116 -17.86 -18.62 5.03
N LYS A 117 -16.67 -18.86 5.56
CA LYS A 117 -16.29 -18.48 6.93
C LYS A 117 -15.23 -17.38 6.90
N PHE A 118 -15.25 -16.50 7.91
CA PHE A 118 -14.28 -15.43 8.07
C PHE A 118 -13.43 -15.68 9.32
N TYR A 119 -12.13 -15.55 9.18
CA TYR A 119 -11.17 -15.80 10.26
C TYR A 119 -10.20 -14.63 10.41
N ASP A 120 -9.84 -14.31 11.66
CA ASP A 120 -8.66 -13.49 11.94
C ASP A 120 -7.40 -14.32 11.66
N ALA A 121 -6.68 -13.97 10.61
CA ALA A 121 -5.50 -14.72 10.16
C ALA A 121 -4.47 -14.92 11.26
N LYS A 122 -4.25 -13.90 12.08
CA LYS A 122 -3.25 -13.94 13.16
C LYS A 122 -3.68 -14.77 14.37
N LYS A 123 -4.96 -14.66 14.76
CA LYS A 123 -5.44 -15.30 16.00
C LYS A 123 -5.88 -16.73 15.76
N GLU A 124 -6.53 -17.00 14.65
CA GLU A 124 -7.25 -18.25 14.42
C GLU A 124 -6.55 -19.17 13.44
N MET A 125 -5.82 -18.64 12.46
CA MET A 125 -5.29 -19.43 11.35
C MET A 125 -3.78 -19.68 11.42
N ARG A 126 -3.06 -19.08 12.35
CA ARG A 126 -1.59 -19.18 12.44
C ARG A 126 -1.05 -20.62 12.45
N ASN A 127 -1.83 -21.55 13.00
CA ASN A 127 -1.47 -22.97 13.11
C ASN A 127 -2.13 -23.84 12.05
N PHE A 128 -2.85 -23.25 11.09
CA PHE A 128 -3.43 -24.02 10.00
C PHE A 128 -2.33 -24.51 9.06
N PRO A 129 -2.40 -25.77 8.60
CA PRO A 129 -1.44 -26.27 7.63
C PRO A 129 -1.38 -25.36 6.40
N ASP A 130 -0.17 -25.06 5.95
CA ASP A 130 0.09 -24.27 4.74
C ASP A 130 -0.55 -22.87 4.72
N HIS A 131 -0.90 -22.33 5.90
CA HIS A 131 -1.57 -21.02 6.01
C HIS A 131 -0.87 -19.93 5.19
N TYR A 132 0.44 -19.74 5.38
CA TYR A 132 1.18 -18.68 4.68
C TYR A 132 1.34 -18.93 3.18
N VAL A 133 1.40 -20.22 2.77
CA VAL A 133 1.40 -20.57 1.35
C VAL A 133 0.08 -20.21 0.69
N LYS A 134 -1.04 -20.60 1.31
CA LYS A 134 -2.40 -20.26 0.83
C LYS A 134 -2.65 -18.75 0.81
N LEU A 135 -2.13 -18.01 1.81
CA LEU A 135 -2.27 -16.57 1.89
C LEU A 135 -1.47 -15.85 0.79
N GLU A 136 -0.25 -16.29 0.52
CA GLU A 136 0.58 -15.77 -0.56
C GLU A 136 -0.05 -16.06 -1.94
N GLU A 137 -0.54 -17.27 -2.15
CA GLU A 137 -1.23 -17.66 -3.38
C GLU A 137 -2.49 -16.83 -3.60
N LEU A 138 -3.32 -16.67 -2.58
CA LEU A 138 -4.51 -15.83 -2.63
C LEU A 138 -4.15 -14.38 -3.02
N GLY A 139 -3.14 -13.80 -2.35
CA GLY A 139 -2.67 -12.44 -2.61
C GLY A 139 -2.12 -12.28 -4.03
N TRP A 140 -1.42 -13.29 -4.55
CA TRP A 140 -0.95 -13.32 -5.93
C TRP A 140 -2.11 -13.36 -6.92
N GLU A 141 -3.10 -14.26 -6.72
CA GLU A 141 -4.23 -14.44 -7.63
C GLU A 141 -5.07 -13.16 -7.77
N TYR A 142 -5.59 -12.61 -6.68
CA TYR A 142 -6.41 -11.41 -6.79
C TYR A 142 -5.59 -10.15 -7.09
N GLY A 143 -4.32 -10.14 -6.71
CA GLY A 143 -3.40 -9.02 -6.94
C GLY A 143 -3.17 -8.72 -8.42
N GLN A 144 -3.30 -9.71 -9.30
CA GLN A 144 -3.19 -9.54 -10.75
C GLN A 144 -4.29 -8.65 -11.34
N ASP A 145 -5.39 -8.46 -10.63
CA ASP A 145 -6.49 -7.60 -11.04
C ASP A 145 -6.36 -6.15 -10.58
N PHE A 146 -5.35 -5.84 -9.77
CA PHE A 146 -5.14 -4.45 -9.37
C PHE A 146 -4.66 -3.62 -10.56
N PRO A 147 -5.27 -2.44 -10.78
CA PRO A 147 -4.84 -1.57 -11.83
C PRO A 147 -3.41 -1.09 -11.58
N MET A 148 -2.55 -1.24 -12.57
CA MET A 148 -1.15 -0.82 -12.50
C MET A 148 -0.89 0.32 -13.48
N PRO A 149 -0.01 1.27 -13.12
CA PRO A 149 0.47 2.27 -14.06
C PRO A 149 1.10 1.63 -15.29
N GLU A 150 1.00 2.29 -16.43
CA GLU A 150 1.60 1.83 -17.68
C GLU A 150 3.10 1.52 -17.52
N GLY A 151 3.49 0.32 -17.93
CA GLY A 151 4.87 -0.16 -17.87
C GLY A 151 5.32 -0.72 -16.52
N ILE A 152 4.39 -0.87 -15.57
CA ILE A 152 4.59 -1.67 -14.37
C ILE A 152 3.87 -3.00 -14.58
N THR A 153 4.55 -4.10 -14.35
CA THR A 153 3.99 -5.45 -14.44
C THR A 153 3.88 -6.08 -13.07
N HIS A 154 2.82 -6.85 -12.87
CA HIS A 154 2.74 -7.72 -11.70
C HIS A 154 3.86 -8.74 -11.74
N THR A 155 4.61 -8.86 -10.68
CA THR A 155 5.67 -9.86 -10.51
C THR A 155 5.45 -10.54 -9.17
N ARG A 156 5.38 -11.87 -9.18
CA ARG A 156 5.25 -12.64 -7.94
C ARG A 156 6.52 -12.48 -7.13
N GLU A 157 6.36 -12.17 -5.86
CA GLU A 157 7.46 -12.05 -4.92
C GLU A 157 7.95 -13.44 -4.50
N PRO A 158 9.26 -13.66 -4.28
CA PRO A 158 9.74 -14.91 -3.69
C PRO A 158 9.12 -15.15 -2.31
N PHE A 159 8.73 -16.38 -2.01
CA PHE A 159 8.02 -16.73 -0.79
C PHE A 159 8.79 -16.37 0.49
N ASP A 160 10.11 -16.47 0.51
CA ASP A 160 10.94 -16.06 1.64
C ASP A 160 10.88 -14.55 1.88
N GLN A 161 10.71 -13.75 0.84
CA GLN A 161 10.51 -12.31 0.95
C GLN A 161 9.12 -11.98 1.50
N PHE A 162 8.08 -12.67 1.01
CA PHE A 162 6.73 -12.58 1.59
C PHE A 162 6.75 -12.88 3.09
N MET A 163 7.42 -13.97 3.51
CA MET A 163 7.54 -14.34 4.92
C MET A 163 8.26 -13.29 5.77
N LYS A 164 9.27 -12.60 5.23
CA LYS A 164 9.92 -11.47 5.93
C LYS A 164 8.93 -10.32 6.19
N TYR A 165 8.06 -10.03 5.23
CA TYR A 165 7.03 -9.00 5.42
C TYR A 165 5.96 -9.42 6.41
N GLN A 166 5.51 -10.68 6.38
CA GLN A 166 4.56 -11.19 7.35
C GLN A 166 5.10 -11.06 8.78
N LYS A 167 6.35 -11.47 9.03
CA LYS A 167 6.99 -11.29 10.33
C LYS A 167 7.07 -9.82 10.75
N LEU A 168 7.49 -8.93 9.84
CA LEU A 168 7.56 -7.51 10.12
C LEU A 168 6.18 -6.91 10.43
N PHE A 169 5.16 -7.37 9.73
CA PHE A 169 3.77 -6.97 9.96
C PHE A 169 3.28 -7.43 11.33
N GLU A 170 3.59 -8.67 11.72
CA GLU A 170 3.24 -9.21 13.03
C GLU A 170 3.95 -8.49 14.18
N GLU A 171 5.24 -8.16 14.02
CA GLU A 171 6.06 -7.57 15.07
C GLU A 171 5.87 -6.07 15.26
N LYS A 172 5.65 -5.33 14.20
CA LYS A 172 5.72 -3.85 14.22
C LYS A 172 4.41 -3.14 13.93
N ARG A 173 3.39 -3.84 13.46
CA ARG A 173 2.12 -3.21 13.08
C ARG A 173 0.97 -3.75 13.90
N TYR A 174 0.26 -2.84 14.51
CA TYR A 174 -1.05 -3.14 15.05
C TYR A 174 -2.04 -3.23 13.89
N GLY A 175 -2.57 -4.41 13.64
CA GLY A 175 -3.51 -4.62 12.55
C GLY A 175 -4.22 -5.95 12.65
N ILE A 176 -5.28 -6.06 11.90
CA ILE A 176 -6.10 -7.26 11.73
C ILE A 176 -6.01 -7.65 10.27
N GLU A 177 -5.84 -8.93 10.00
CA GLU A 177 -6.01 -9.49 8.67
C GLU A 177 -7.14 -10.52 8.72
N ILE A 178 -8.18 -10.29 7.92
CA ILE A 178 -9.35 -11.18 7.81
C ILE A 178 -9.22 -11.97 6.52
N VAL A 179 -9.41 -13.28 6.64
CA VAL A 179 -9.43 -14.20 5.50
C VAL A 179 -10.81 -14.84 5.39
N ALA A 180 -11.40 -14.79 4.21
CA ALA A 180 -12.60 -15.51 3.84
C ALA A 180 -12.20 -16.89 3.28
N VAL A 181 -12.88 -17.94 3.77
CA VAL A 181 -12.55 -19.35 3.47
C VAL A 181 -13.79 -20.11 3.05
N ASP A 182 -13.69 -20.91 1.99
CA ASP A 182 -14.68 -21.90 1.55
C ASP A 182 -14.10 -23.30 1.70
N GLY A 183 -14.54 -24.04 2.71
CA GLY A 183 -13.89 -25.30 3.10
C GLY A 183 -12.42 -25.10 3.51
N GLU A 184 -11.48 -25.57 2.67
CA GLU A 184 -10.04 -25.37 2.86
C GLU A 184 -9.44 -24.27 1.97
N LYS A 185 -10.24 -23.70 1.06
CA LYS A 185 -9.80 -22.74 0.06
C LYS A 185 -9.91 -21.32 0.59
N TYR A 186 -8.82 -20.55 0.53
CA TYR A 186 -8.85 -19.12 0.79
C TYR A 186 -9.41 -18.39 -0.43
N VAL A 187 -10.47 -17.60 -0.23
CA VAL A 187 -11.25 -17.01 -1.33
C VAL A 187 -11.24 -15.49 -1.35
N GLY A 188 -10.81 -14.88 -0.26
CA GLY A 188 -10.65 -13.42 -0.16
C GLY A 188 -9.90 -13.04 1.10
N SER A 189 -9.27 -11.87 1.09
CA SER A 189 -8.65 -11.28 2.29
C SER A 189 -8.72 -9.77 2.26
N THR A 190 -8.63 -9.20 3.47
CA THR A 190 -8.42 -7.78 3.69
C THR A 190 -7.61 -7.58 4.96
N ASP A 191 -6.87 -6.49 5.00
CA ASP A 191 -6.11 -6.10 6.17
C ASP A 191 -6.42 -4.66 6.60
N LEU A 192 -6.31 -4.42 7.90
CA LEU A 192 -6.50 -3.13 8.54
C LEU A 192 -5.29 -2.82 9.40
N HIS A 193 -4.72 -1.63 9.22
CA HIS A 193 -3.55 -1.16 9.97
C HIS A 193 -3.91 0.01 10.86
N VAL A 194 -3.46 -0.05 12.10
CA VAL A 194 -3.50 1.08 13.03
C VAL A 194 -2.06 1.54 13.28
N LEU A 195 -1.83 2.85 13.32
CA LEU A 195 -0.54 3.46 13.64
C LEU A 195 -0.61 4.15 15.02
N PRO A 196 -0.55 3.40 16.14
CA PRO A 196 -0.91 3.90 17.46
C PRO A 196 -0.08 5.08 17.97
N LYS A 197 1.15 5.21 17.46
CA LYS A 197 2.06 6.30 17.85
C LYS A 197 1.82 7.61 17.12
N SER A 198 1.31 7.54 15.88
CA SER A 198 1.07 8.73 15.05
C SER A 198 -0.38 9.20 15.13
N ASP A 199 -1.32 8.27 15.01
CA ASP A 199 -2.75 8.56 15.07
C ASP A 199 -3.54 7.31 15.49
N PRO A 200 -3.78 7.13 16.80
CA PRO A 200 -4.43 5.92 17.33
C PRO A 200 -5.92 5.83 16.97
N TYR A 201 -6.51 6.91 16.46
CA TYR A 201 -7.93 6.97 16.07
C TYR A 201 -8.15 6.72 14.59
N LYS A 202 -7.07 6.51 13.82
CA LYS A 202 -7.15 6.17 12.39
C LYS A 202 -6.69 4.76 12.14
N ALA A 203 -7.44 4.08 11.28
CA ALA A 203 -7.04 2.82 10.69
C ALA A 203 -7.00 2.96 9.16
N TRP A 204 -6.06 2.28 8.54
CA TRP A 204 -5.88 2.24 7.10
C TRP A 204 -6.20 0.85 6.61
N THR A 205 -7.07 0.74 5.62
CA THR A 205 -7.26 -0.52 4.91
C THR A 205 -6.07 -0.73 3.97
N GLY A 206 -5.50 -1.92 4.01
CA GLY A 206 -4.52 -2.34 3.03
C GLY A 206 -5.18 -2.95 1.78
N SER A 207 -4.71 -4.11 1.39
CA SER A 207 -5.30 -4.82 0.25
C SER A 207 -6.66 -5.39 0.60
N LEU A 208 -7.61 -5.28 -0.33
CA LEU A 208 -8.88 -6.00 -0.30
C LEU A 208 -9.03 -6.75 -1.62
N GLY A 209 -9.10 -8.06 -1.57
CA GLY A 209 -9.25 -8.88 -2.75
C GLY A 209 -10.12 -10.10 -2.53
N VAL A 210 -10.84 -10.49 -3.59
CA VAL A 210 -11.65 -11.71 -3.66
C VAL A 210 -11.37 -12.39 -4.99
N LEU A 211 -11.19 -13.71 -4.98
CA LEU A 211 -11.02 -14.52 -6.19
C LEU A 211 -12.17 -14.29 -7.16
N ARG A 212 -11.88 -14.28 -8.46
CA ARG A 212 -12.84 -13.90 -9.52
C ARG A 212 -14.15 -14.68 -9.46
N GLU A 213 -14.07 -16.00 -9.25
CA GLU A 213 -15.22 -16.90 -9.15
C GLU A 213 -16.09 -16.69 -7.90
N TYR A 214 -15.55 -16.00 -6.88
CA TYR A 214 -16.26 -15.66 -5.62
C TYR A 214 -16.78 -14.22 -5.56
N ARG A 215 -16.52 -13.42 -6.59
CA ARG A 215 -16.98 -12.03 -6.63
C ARG A 215 -18.50 -11.91 -6.76
N ARG A 216 -19.02 -10.74 -6.45
CA ARG A 216 -20.46 -10.42 -6.49
C ARG A 216 -21.32 -11.23 -5.52
N ARG A 217 -20.70 -11.92 -4.57
CA ARG A 217 -21.39 -12.63 -3.47
C ARG A 217 -21.46 -11.81 -2.18
N GLY A 218 -20.87 -10.62 -2.13
CA GLY A 218 -20.83 -9.74 -0.95
C GLY A 218 -19.67 -10.03 0.01
N ILE A 219 -18.68 -10.85 -0.35
CA ILE A 219 -17.54 -11.19 0.52
C ILE A 219 -16.69 -9.97 0.88
N ALA A 220 -16.61 -8.98 -0.01
CA ALA A 220 -15.85 -7.75 0.17
C ALA A 220 -16.70 -6.52 0.58
N THR A 221 -17.92 -6.76 1.06
CA THR A 221 -18.86 -5.68 1.43
C THR A 221 -18.65 -5.20 2.86
#